data_55378ba9d3b233f203f8d57f80b48aa7
#
_entry.id   55378ba9d3b233f203f8d57f80b48aa7
#
_cell.length_a   1.000
_cell.length_b   1.000
_cell.length_c   1.000
_cell.angle_alpha   90.00
_cell.angle_beta   90.00
_cell.angle_gamma   90.00
#
_symmetry.space_group_name_H-M   'P 1'
#
loop_
_entity.id
_entity.type
_entity.pdbx_description
1 polymer ?
#
loop_
_entity_poly.entity_id
_entity_poly.type
_entity_poly.pdbx_seq_one_letter_code
_entity_poly.pdbx_strand_id
1 'polypeptide(L)'
;MRLSHFRQADTRFATFLIVSLCALGLLAASPLAAEAQSAGTSAPPSTAAAVTAPEPSIYDRVWRFAEWYRDGSNPVVQRVLFTGRYQQDFAVVGADQGDLNEWNVRRLRLGPRVTMFQKWTVHAEVELNPQERDPFYVRFTDAYVQWAPSTRAAVTVGKQSVPFTMEGATSSKELLAIDRSNLANNMWFPQEYMPGVSVSGRKAPWVYRAGVYSAGAANREFGEFNGGLFTLGVVGYDFAKALGVKEALLSGNYVYQHTDVHNTLTRRLEHVGSVNFKLDTNRWGLRADLSAADGAPGQSGLWGVMAMPFFNLTNAFQVVGRYTFLNSADPNGVLLATYENRVVRGRGDRYNEGYVGANYYFYGQRLKLQTGVQFARMRDEANDGGTYSGAAWTSGLRIGW
;
A
#
# COMPACT_ATOMS: atom_id res chain seq x y z
N MET A 1 -6.36 -42.74 3.83
CA MET A 1 -4.94 -42.43 3.55
C MET A 1 -4.80 -41.02 3.02
N ARG A 2 -5.30 -39.98 3.76
CA ARG A 2 -5.31 -38.56 3.33
C ARG A 2 -5.07 -37.54 4.46
N LEU A 3 -4.46 -37.97 5.57
CA LEU A 3 -4.21 -37.08 6.73
C LEU A 3 -2.74 -36.69 6.93
N SER A 4 -1.81 -37.18 6.08
CA SER A 4 -0.37 -36.92 6.26
C SER A 4 0.15 -35.66 5.51
N HIS A 5 -0.56 -35.16 4.53
CA HIS A 5 -0.11 -33.96 3.76
C HIS A 5 -0.40 -32.62 4.44
N PHE A 6 -1.43 -32.57 5.28
CA PHE A 6 -1.80 -31.30 5.97
C PHE A 6 -0.76 -30.84 7.02
N ARG A 7 -0.11 -31.78 7.72
CA ARG A 7 0.91 -31.45 8.73
C ARG A 7 2.24 -30.94 8.15
N GLN A 8 2.54 -31.25 6.89
CA GLN A 8 3.81 -30.87 6.28
C GLN A 8 3.81 -29.43 5.71
N ALA A 9 2.65 -28.89 5.33
CA ALA A 9 2.51 -27.51 4.86
C ALA A 9 2.68 -26.51 6.00
N ASP A 10 2.04 -26.75 7.14
CA ASP A 10 2.13 -25.86 8.33
C ASP A 10 3.56 -25.72 8.85
N THR A 11 4.31 -26.82 8.85
CA THR A 11 5.69 -26.81 9.35
C THR A 11 6.63 -26.06 8.40
N ARG A 12 6.38 -26.07 7.09
CA ARG A 12 7.20 -25.37 6.09
C ARG A 12 6.95 -23.87 6.12
N PHE A 13 5.70 -23.43 6.31
CA PHE A 13 5.35 -22.03 6.43
C PHE A 13 5.96 -21.40 7.69
N ALA A 14 5.80 -22.06 8.85
CA ALA A 14 6.38 -21.59 10.11
C ALA A 14 7.92 -21.56 10.06
N THR A 15 8.55 -22.58 9.45
CA THR A 15 10.01 -22.62 9.29
C THR A 15 10.52 -21.53 8.34
N PHE A 16 9.80 -21.24 7.26
CA PHE A 16 10.16 -20.18 6.31
C PHE A 16 10.09 -18.80 6.97
N LEU A 17 9.04 -18.52 7.75
CA LEU A 17 8.88 -17.24 8.47
C LEU A 17 9.98 -17.06 9.54
N ILE A 18 10.32 -18.10 10.29
CA ILE A 18 11.35 -18.07 11.34
C ILE A 18 12.76 -17.92 10.74
N VAL A 19 13.08 -18.61 9.67
CA VAL A 19 14.40 -18.50 9.00
C VAL A 19 14.59 -17.12 8.37
N SER A 20 13.52 -16.54 7.79
CA SER A 20 13.57 -15.19 7.22
C SER A 20 13.76 -14.12 8.29
N LEU A 21 13.14 -14.26 9.46
CA LEU A 21 13.33 -13.36 10.60
C LEU A 21 14.73 -13.47 11.23
N CYS A 22 15.31 -14.67 11.30
CA CYS A 22 16.65 -14.89 11.83
C CYS A 22 17.77 -14.39 10.89
N ALA A 23 17.60 -14.53 9.57
CA ALA A 23 18.59 -14.04 8.60
C ALA A 23 18.69 -12.51 8.58
N LEU A 24 17.60 -11.79 8.84
CA LEU A 24 17.57 -10.33 8.94
C LEU A 24 18.12 -9.80 10.28
N GLY A 25 18.04 -10.59 11.35
CA GLY A 25 18.59 -10.22 12.67
C GLY A 25 20.12 -10.27 12.74
N LEU A 26 20.78 -11.05 11.89
CA LEU A 26 22.24 -11.21 11.88
C LEU A 26 23.00 -10.10 11.14
N LEU A 27 22.32 -9.28 10.34
CA LEU A 27 22.92 -8.13 9.64
C LEU A 27 22.95 -6.83 10.47
N ALA A 28 22.37 -6.82 11.66
CA ALA A 28 22.20 -5.62 12.50
C ALA A 28 23.26 -5.47 13.60
N ALA A 29 24.28 -6.33 13.68
CA ALA A 29 25.26 -6.31 14.77
C ALA A 29 26.65 -5.86 14.30
N SER A 30 26.82 -4.54 14.11
CA SER A 30 28.16 -3.90 14.18
C SER A 30 28.00 -2.44 14.62
N PRO A 31 28.48 -2.07 15.81
CA PRO A 31 28.46 -0.68 16.24
C PRO A 31 29.72 0.04 15.72
N LEU A 32 29.54 1.03 14.86
CA LEU A 32 30.56 2.05 14.60
C LEU A 32 30.34 3.20 15.58
N ALA A 33 31.21 3.30 16.53
CA ALA A 33 31.32 4.45 17.43
C ALA A 33 31.90 5.64 16.66
N ALA A 34 31.22 6.76 16.66
CA ALA A 34 31.73 8.05 16.23
C ALA A 34 31.69 9.01 17.43
N GLU A 35 32.85 9.41 17.90
CA GLU A 35 33.05 10.43 18.92
C GLU A 35 32.63 11.81 18.40
N ALA A 36 31.84 12.51 19.19
CA ALA A 36 31.50 13.91 18.97
C ALA A 36 32.40 14.79 19.84
N GLN A 37 33.26 15.58 19.22
CA GLN A 37 33.96 16.67 19.89
C GLN A 37 33.08 17.92 19.96
N SER A 38 32.91 18.41 21.19
CA SER A 38 32.30 19.70 21.50
C SER A 38 33.35 20.81 21.42
N ALA A 39 33.04 21.88 20.71
CA ALA A 39 33.69 23.17 20.90
C ALA A 39 32.65 24.27 20.95
N GLY A 40 32.50 24.88 22.12
CA GLY A 40 31.64 26.04 22.30
C GLY A 40 32.36 27.31 21.86
N THR A 41 31.60 28.23 21.29
CA THR A 41 31.91 29.65 21.29
C THR A 41 30.63 30.45 21.28
N SER A 42 30.42 31.25 22.33
CA SER A 42 29.31 32.19 22.49
C SER A 42 29.56 33.44 21.63
N ALA A 43 28.62 33.76 20.74
CA ALA A 43 28.56 35.05 20.06
C ALA A 43 27.32 35.83 20.55
N PRO A 44 27.35 37.18 20.59
CA PRO A 44 26.30 38.04 21.14
C PRO A 44 25.04 38.06 20.30
N PRO A 45 23.88 38.45 20.86
CA PRO A 45 22.62 38.37 20.15
C PRO A 45 22.55 39.37 19.00
N SER A 46 22.56 38.86 17.80
CA SER A 46 22.20 39.60 16.61
C SER A 46 20.69 39.81 16.59
N THR A 47 20.26 41.06 16.42
CA THR A 47 18.88 41.46 16.19
C THR A 47 18.34 40.67 15.00
N ALA A 48 17.52 39.65 15.29
CA ALA A 48 16.90 38.81 14.27
C ALA A 48 15.92 39.69 13.47
N ALA A 49 16.29 40.02 12.23
CA ALA A 49 15.34 40.50 11.25
C ALA A 49 14.20 39.50 11.15
N ALA A 50 12.97 39.94 11.27
CA ALA A 50 11.79 39.10 11.12
C ALA A 50 11.88 38.41 9.75
N VAL A 51 12.14 37.14 9.73
CA VAL A 51 12.11 36.34 8.51
C VAL A 51 10.66 36.31 8.06
N THR A 52 10.32 37.17 7.09
CA THR A 52 9.02 37.15 6.43
C THR A 52 8.84 35.76 5.83
N ALA A 53 7.77 35.08 6.25
CA ALA A 53 7.43 33.75 5.70
C ALA A 53 7.36 33.90 4.15
N PRO A 54 7.94 32.94 3.40
CA PRO A 54 7.93 33.02 1.94
C PRO A 54 6.49 33.07 1.43
N GLU A 55 6.25 33.88 0.40
CA GLU A 55 4.93 33.96 -0.21
C GLU A 55 4.45 32.60 -0.69
N PRO A 56 3.16 32.25 -0.46
CA PRO A 56 2.61 30.96 -0.85
C PRO A 56 2.66 30.79 -2.38
N SER A 57 3.16 29.65 -2.82
CA SER A 57 3.22 29.30 -4.24
C SER A 57 1.83 29.29 -4.88
N ILE A 58 1.75 29.30 -6.21
CA ILE A 58 0.49 29.14 -6.92
C ILE A 58 -0.23 27.85 -6.53
N TYR A 59 0.53 26.78 -6.31
CA TYR A 59 -0.01 25.49 -5.88
C TYR A 59 -0.61 25.59 -4.47
N ASP A 60 0.05 26.23 -3.52
CA ASP A 60 -0.49 26.44 -2.18
C ASP A 60 -1.81 27.21 -2.22
N ARG A 61 -1.92 28.20 -3.09
CA ARG A 61 -3.15 28.98 -3.28
C ARG A 61 -4.28 28.12 -3.86
N VAL A 62 -3.99 27.32 -4.89
CA VAL A 62 -4.97 26.42 -5.52
C VAL A 62 -5.44 25.38 -4.51
N TRP A 63 -4.54 24.71 -3.77
CA TRP A 63 -4.91 23.64 -2.85
C TRP A 63 -5.61 24.10 -1.56
N ARG A 64 -5.75 25.41 -1.32
CA ARG A 64 -6.56 25.96 -0.20
C ARG A 64 -8.03 25.51 -0.25
N PHE A 65 -8.59 25.22 -1.42
CA PHE A 65 -9.95 24.70 -1.52
C PHE A 65 -10.20 23.43 -0.71
N ALA A 66 -9.13 22.68 -0.40
CA ALA A 66 -9.21 21.43 0.36
C ALA A 66 -9.30 21.65 1.88
N GLU A 67 -9.00 22.85 2.39
CA GLU A 67 -9.11 23.15 3.82
C GLU A 67 -10.24 24.17 4.06
N TRP A 68 -11.41 23.65 4.43
CA TRP A 68 -12.61 24.46 4.62
C TRP A 68 -12.63 25.21 5.94
N TYR A 69 -12.00 24.60 6.98
CA TYR A 69 -11.92 25.21 8.30
C TYR A 69 -10.69 24.71 9.05
N ARG A 70 -10.06 25.65 9.80
CA ARG A 70 -8.97 25.33 10.74
C ARG A 70 -8.98 26.34 11.89
N ASP A 71 -9.26 25.86 13.10
CA ASP A 71 -9.09 26.59 14.35
C ASP A 71 -8.75 25.61 15.46
N GLY A 72 -7.47 25.55 15.83
CA GLY A 72 -6.98 24.64 16.87
C GLY A 72 -7.47 24.99 18.29
N SER A 73 -7.99 26.23 18.51
CA SER A 73 -8.50 26.70 19.78
C SER A 73 -9.99 26.39 19.99
N ASN A 74 -10.73 26.11 18.91
CA ASN A 74 -12.14 25.76 19.00
C ASN A 74 -12.30 24.42 19.79
N PRO A 75 -13.11 24.38 20.85
CA PRO A 75 -13.23 23.19 21.69
C PRO A 75 -13.96 22.02 21.01
N VAL A 76 -14.79 22.28 20.00
CA VAL A 76 -15.65 21.29 19.35
C VAL A 76 -15.05 20.83 18.01
N VAL A 77 -14.82 21.74 17.07
CA VAL A 77 -14.31 21.42 15.74
C VAL A 77 -12.99 22.14 15.50
N GLN A 78 -11.91 21.40 15.33
CA GLN A 78 -10.58 21.97 15.09
C GLN A 78 -10.23 22.08 13.60
N ARG A 79 -10.78 21.16 12.77
CA ARG A 79 -10.43 21.13 11.36
C ARG A 79 -11.51 20.47 10.52
N VAL A 80 -11.80 21.04 9.35
CA VAL A 80 -12.63 20.43 8.30
C VAL A 80 -11.85 20.44 7.01
N LEU A 81 -11.62 19.26 6.45
CA LEU A 81 -10.96 19.05 5.17
C LEU A 81 -11.94 18.48 4.16
N PHE A 82 -11.82 18.93 2.93
CA PHE A 82 -12.32 18.21 1.77
C PHE A 82 -11.16 17.40 1.22
N THR A 83 -11.23 16.07 1.34
CA THR A 83 -10.18 15.15 0.89
C THR A 83 -10.57 14.51 -0.42
N GLY A 84 -9.58 14.07 -1.18
CA GLY A 84 -9.87 13.34 -2.39
C GLY A 84 -8.66 13.05 -3.25
N ARG A 85 -8.93 12.45 -4.42
CA ARG A 85 -7.95 12.18 -5.46
C ARG A 85 -8.62 12.01 -6.82
N TYR A 86 -7.94 12.47 -7.84
CA TYR A 86 -8.20 12.14 -9.23
C TYR A 86 -6.97 11.46 -9.82
N GLN A 87 -7.17 10.29 -10.42
CA GLN A 87 -6.09 9.52 -11.05
C GLN A 87 -6.58 9.06 -12.41
N GLN A 88 -5.83 9.41 -13.43
CA GLN A 88 -6.10 9.05 -14.80
C GLN A 88 -4.92 8.32 -15.38
N ASP A 89 -5.20 7.25 -16.13
CA ASP A 89 -4.21 6.43 -16.82
C ASP A 89 -4.48 6.41 -18.32
N PHE A 90 -3.39 6.32 -19.06
CA PHE A 90 -3.35 5.86 -20.43
C PHE A 90 -2.49 4.61 -20.44
N ALA A 91 -2.99 3.50 -20.97
CA ALA A 91 -2.31 2.22 -20.99
C ALA A 91 -2.34 1.60 -22.37
N VAL A 92 -1.19 1.11 -22.82
CA VAL A 92 -1.03 0.31 -24.02
C VAL A 92 -0.36 -1.00 -23.63
N VAL A 93 -0.99 -2.12 -23.94
CA VAL A 93 -0.44 -3.46 -23.74
C VAL A 93 -0.30 -4.12 -25.10
N GLY A 94 0.89 -4.66 -25.36
CA GLY A 94 1.16 -5.56 -26.49
C GLY A 94 1.63 -6.89 -25.91
N ALA A 95 0.89 -7.95 -26.16
CA ALA A 95 1.21 -9.28 -25.69
C ALA A 95 0.96 -10.33 -26.76
N ASP A 96 1.61 -11.50 -26.62
CA ASP A 96 1.42 -12.63 -27.55
C ASP A 96 -0.05 -13.08 -27.61
N GLN A 97 -0.83 -12.78 -26.56
CA GLN A 97 -2.23 -13.17 -26.40
C GLN A 97 -3.23 -12.11 -26.85
N GLY A 98 -2.77 -10.90 -27.17
CA GLY A 98 -3.62 -9.79 -27.64
C GLY A 98 -3.14 -8.42 -27.17
N ASP A 99 -3.84 -7.40 -27.63
CA ASP A 99 -3.49 -6.01 -27.40
C ASP A 99 -4.58 -5.29 -26.60
N LEU A 100 -4.19 -4.24 -25.86
CA LEU A 100 -5.09 -3.33 -25.19
C LEU A 100 -4.59 -1.90 -25.40
N ASN A 101 -5.51 -0.98 -25.70
CA ASN A 101 -5.26 0.46 -25.67
C ASN A 101 -6.43 1.11 -24.92
N GLU A 102 -6.12 1.79 -23.84
CA GLU A 102 -7.16 2.30 -22.96
C GLU A 102 -6.77 3.64 -22.34
N TRP A 103 -7.77 4.53 -22.28
CA TRP A 103 -7.77 5.75 -21.49
C TRP A 103 -8.77 5.57 -20.35
N ASN A 104 -8.29 5.60 -19.10
CA ASN A 104 -9.09 5.19 -17.94
C ASN A 104 -8.99 6.18 -16.78
N VAL A 105 -10.14 6.58 -16.22
CA VAL A 105 -10.18 7.23 -14.91
C VAL A 105 -10.02 6.17 -13.84
N ARG A 106 -8.79 5.99 -13.40
CA ARG A 106 -8.41 4.93 -12.45
C ARG A 106 -9.03 5.11 -11.07
N ARG A 107 -9.16 6.36 -10.60
CA ARG A 107 -9.80 6.70 -9.32
C ARG A 107 -10.32 8.13 -9.33
N LEU A 108 -11.56 8.31 -8.93
CA LEU A 108 -12.10 9.59 -8.49
C LEU A 108 -12.69 9.38 -7.11
N ARG A 109 -12.07 9.98 -6.09
CA ARG A 109 -12.52 9.86 -4.70
C ARG A 109 -12.63 11.25 -4.10
N LEU A 110 -13.65 11.46 -3.27
CA LEU A 110 -13.85 12.72 -2.56
C LEU A 110 -14.69 12.53 -1.30
N GLY A 111 -14.46 13.38 -0.32
CA GLY A 111 -15.24 13.36 0.91
C GLY A 111 -14.70 14.25 2.02
N PRO A 112 -15.49 14.49 3.06
CA PRO A 112 -15.09 15.28 4.22
C PRO A 112 -14.27 14.47 5.22
N ARG A 113 -13.33 15.15 5.87
CA ARG A 113 -12.62 14.68 7.06
C ARG A 113 -12.67 15.76 8.13
N VAL A 114 -13.27 15.43 9.28
CA VAL A 114 -13.48 16.38 10.38
C VAL A 114 -12.68 15.93 11.59
N THR A 115 -11.89 16.84 12.17
CA THR A 115 -11.25 16.64 13.47
C THR A 115 -12.03 17.41 14.54
N MET A 116 -12.44 16.72 15.60
CA MET A 116 -13.27 17.29 16.66
C MET A 116 -12.82 16.81 18.04
N PHE A 117 -13.15 17.61 19.05
CA PHE A 117 -12.81 17.34 20.48
C PHE A 117 -11.33 17.00 20.67
N GLN A 118 -10.43 17.58 19.85
CA GLN A 118 -8.97 17.42 19.85
C GLN A 118 -8.46 16.00 19.49
N LYS A 119 -9.26 14.96 19.64
CA LYS A 119 -8.84 13.55 19.60
C LYS A 119 -9.68 12.68 18.68
N TRP A 120 -10.78 13.19 18.18
CA TRP A 120 -11.70 12.45 17.33
C TRP A 120 -11.54 12.88 15.86
N THR A 121 -11.60 11.93 14.99
CA THR A 121 -11.68 12.16 13.54
C THR A 121 -12.86 11.37 12.99
N VAL A 122 -13.71 12.05 12.24
CA VAL A 122 -14.74 11.44 11.40
C VAL A 122 -14.30 11.60 9.96
N HIS A 123 -14.26 10.53 9.19
CA HIS A 123 -13.88 10.54 7.78
C HIS A 123 -14.90 9.76 6.97
N ALA A 124 -15.36 10.35 5.88
CA ALA A 124 -16.19 9.72 4.87
C ALA A 124 -15.64 10.08 3.49
N GLU A 125 -15.26 9.10 2.68
CA GLU A 125 -14.78 9.29 1.30
C GLU A 125 -15.49 8.28 0.39
N VAL A 126 -16.03 8.74 -0.73
CA VAL A 126 -16.67 7.91 -1.74
C VAL A 126 -15.78 7.76 -2.97
N GLU A 127 -15.89 6.63 -3.64
CA GLU A 127 -15.32 6.36 -4.96
C GLU A 127 -16.40 6.48 -6.02
N LEU A 128 -16.09 7.25 -7.04
CA LEU A 128 -16.96 7.51 -8.19
C LEU A 128 -16.30 6.97 -9.46
N ASN A 129 -17.13 6.52 -10.39
CA ASN A 129 -16.70 6.12 -11.72
C ASN A 129 -17.27 7.07 -12.79
N PRO A 130 -16.58 8.15 -13.16
CA PRO A 130 -17.07 9.08 -14.17
C PRO A 130 -16.95 8.54 -15.60
N GLN A 131 -16.33 7.40 -15.79
CA GLN A 131 -16.13 6.78 -17.10
C GLN A 131 -17.37 5.97 -17.53
N GLU A 132 -18.05 5.39 -16.55
CA GLU A 132 -19.28 4.61 -16.77
C GLU A 132 -20.50 5.41 -16.31
N ARG A 133 -21.60 5.29 -17.05
CA ARG A 133 -22.84 5.97 -16.68
C ARG A 133 -23.55 5.32 -15.49
N ASP A 134 -23.41 4.01 -15.36
CA ASP A 134 -24.06 3.20 -14.34
C ASP A 134 -23.16 2.02 -13.92
N PRO A 135 -22.80 1.89 -12.65
CA PRO A 135 -23.06 2.87 -11.59
C PRO A 135 -22.02 4.00 -11.55
N PHE A 136 -22.48 5.25 -11.45
CA PHE A 136 -21.59 6.39 -11.18
C PHE A 136 -20.99 6.33 -9.76
N TYR A 137 -21.80 5.97 -8.77
CA TYR A 137 -21.34 5.68 -7.42
C TYR A 137 -20.83 4.23 -7.34
N VAL A 138 -19.58 4.05 -6.89
CA VAL A 138 -18.97 2.73 -6.76
C VAL A 138 -19.09 2.21 -5.33
N ARG A 139 -18.59 2.98 -4.35
CA ARG A 139 -18.57 2.54 -2.94
C ARG A 139 -18.08 3.66 -2.02
N PHE A 140 -18.29 3.51 -0.71
CA PHE A 140 -17.46 4.18 0.29
C PHE A 140 -16.07 3.53 0.32
N THR A 141 -15.01 4.35 0.31
CA THR A 141 -13.66 3.90 0.62
C THR A 141 -13.35 4.05 2.10
N ASP A 142 -13.71 5.20 2.67
CA ASP A 142 -13.59 5.47 4.09
C ASP A 142 -14.96 5.88 4.64
N ALA A 143 -15.38 5.29 5.75
CA ALA A 143 -16.55 5.67 6.52
C ALA A 143 -16.31 5.23 7.97
N TYR A 144 -15.51 6.02 8.70
CA TYR A 144 -15.06 5.65 10.05
C TYR A 144 -15.04 6.79 11.03
N VAL A 145 -15.07 6.41 12.29
CA VAL A 145 -14.74 7.26 13.44
C VAL A 145 -13.44 6.75 14.05
N GLN A 146 -12.51 7.65 14.32
CA GLN A 146 -11.25 7.34 14.99
C GLN A 146 -11.11 8.17 16.26
N TRP A 147 -10.73 7.52 17.34
CA TRP A 147 -10.32 8.14 18.59
C TRP A 147 -8.81 7.96 18.76
N ALA A 148 -8.07 9.07 18.80
CA ALA A 148 -6.61 9.09 18.90
C ALA A 148 -6.18 9.94 20.10
N PRO A 149 -6.20 9.40 21.33
CA PRO A 149 -5.80 10.14 22.53
C PRO A 149 -4.33 10.54 22.53
N SER A 150 -3.48 9.82 21.80
CA SER A 150 -2.05 10.09 21.65
C SER A 150 -1.50 9.46 20.37
N THR A 151 -0.26 9.74 20.04
CA THR A 151 0.47 9.06 18.95
C THR A 151 0.69 7.57 19.22
N ARG A 152 0.57 7.13 20.48
CA ARG A 152 0.77 5.74 20.90
C ARG A 152 -0.48 4.88 20.74
N ALA A 153 -1.67 5.49 20.64
CA ALA A 153 -2.90 4.73 20.50
C ALA A 153 -3.94 5.51 19.70
N ALA A 154 -4.47 4.86 18.69
CA ALA A 154 -5.63 5.28 17.93
C ALA A 154 -6.54 4.07 17.71
N VAL A 155 -7.81 4.22 18.07
CA VAL A 155 -8.86 3.22 17.83
C VAL A 155 -9.70 3.71 16.66
N THR A 156 -9.87 2.89 15.64
CA THR A 156 -10.68 3.21 14.45
C THR A 156 -11.81 2.19 14.32
N VAL A 157 -13.03 2.69 14.16
CA VAL A 157 -14.24 1.88 13.99
C VAL A 157 -14.96 2.31 12.73
N GLY A 158 -15.34 1.35 11.90
CA GLY A 158 -16.03 1.59 10.62
C GLY A 158 -15.28 1.05 9.43
N LYS A 159 -15.67 1.48 8.24
CA LYS A 159 -15.05 1.08 6.97
C LYS A 159 -13.75 1.85 6.79
N GLN A 160 -12.64 1.14 6.68
CA GLN A 160 -11.30 1.70 6.67
C GLN A 160 -10.36 0.88 5.78
N SER A 161 -9.27 1.50 5.35
CA SER A 161 -8.21 0.80 4.63
C SER A 161 -7.55 -0.26 5.54
N VAL A 162 -7.34 -1.45 4.96
CA VAL A 162 -6.63 -2.56 5.61
C VAL A 162 -5.20 -2.61 5.06
N PRO A 163 -4.20 -2.08 5.79
CA PRO A 163 -2.83 -1.99 5.31
C PRO A 163 -2.11 -3.34 5.47
N PHE A 164 -1.89 -4.00 4.36
CA PHE A 164 -1.17 -5.27 4.29
C PHE A 164 -0.28 -5.29 3.03
N THR A 165 0.86 -5.97 3.07
CA THR A 165 1.97 -5.84 2.10
C THR A 165 2.57 -4.43 2.04
N MET A 166 3.74 -4.26 1.45
CA MET A 166 4.39 -2.96 1.35
C MET A 166 3.57 -1.96 0.50
N GLU A 167 3.17 -2.38 -0.69
CA GLU A 167 2.40 -1.50 -1.59
C GLU A 167 0.91 -1.44 -1.24
N GLY A 168 0.33 -2.50 -0.66
CA GLY A 168 -1.04 -2.49 -0.15
C GLY A 168 -1.22 -1.53 1.02
N ALA A 169 -0.20 -1.41 1.89
CA ALA A 169 -0.16 -0.43 2.97
C ALA A 169 0.18 1.00 2.51
N THR A 170 0.61 1.19 1.25
CA THR A 170 0.97 2.49 0.69
C THR A 170 -0.25 3.13 0.04
N SER A 171 -0.53 4.38 0.41
CA SER A 171 -1.61 5.16 -0.23
C SER A 171 -1.40 5.24 -1.74
N SER A 172 -2.47 5.11 -2.53
CA SER A 172 -2.37 5.29 -3.99
C SER A 172 -1.94 6.70 -4.42
N LYS A 173 -1.97 7.69 -3.52
CA LYS A 173 -1.37 9.02 -3.76
C LYS A 173 0.17 8.95 -3.74
N GLU A 174 0.76 7.98 -3.03
CA GLU A 174 2.19 7.89 -2.71
C GLU A 174 2.92 6.75 -3.42
N LEU A 175 2.22 5.98 -4.26
CA LEU A 175 2.86 4.92 -5.05
C LEU A 175 3.99 5.49 -5.91
N LEU A 176 5.12 4.77 -5.94
CA LEU A 176 6.29 5.11 -6.75
C LEU A 176 6.13 4.59 -8.18
N ALA A 177 5.65 3.37 -8.36
CA ALA A 177 5.21 2.87 -9.66
C ALA A 177 3.76 3.30 -9.91
N ILE A 178 3.36 3.32 -11.18
CA ILE A 178 2.03 3.80 -11.58
C ILE A 178 0.90 2.92 -11.03
N ASP A 179 1.16 1.61 -10.95
CA ASP A 179 0.31 0.62 -10.31
C ASP A 179 1.10 -0.23 -9.31
N ARG A 180 0.38 -0.89 -8.39
CA ARG A 180 0.96 -1.84 -7.46
C ARG A 180 1.50 -3.07 -8.20
N SER A 181 2.52 -3.69 -7.63
CA SER A 181 3.06 -4.96 -8.12
C SER A 181 2.01 -6.07 -8.13
N ASN A 182 2.22 -7.04 -8.98
CA ASN A 182 1.36 -8.21 -9.00
C ASN A 182 1.47 -9.05 -7.71
N LEU A 183 2.57 -8.95 -6.96
CA LEU A 183 2.67 -9.49 -5.61
C LEU A 183 1.60 -8.89 -4.69
N ALA A 184 1.53 -7.58 -4.59
CA ALA A 184 0.54 -6.90 -3.77
C ALA A 184 -0.89 -7.25 -4.22
N ASN A 185 -1.16 -7.29 -5.52
CA ASN A 185 -2.47 -7.60 -6.07
C ASN A 185 -2.92 -9.05 -5.81
N ASN A 186 -1.98 -10.00 -5.65
CA ASN A 186 -2.29 -11.40 -5.34
C ASN A 186 -2.40 -11.68 -3.85
N MET A 187 -1.65 -10.97 -3.00
CA MET A 187 -1.57 -11.19 -1.55
C MET A 187 -2.48 -10.27 -0.74
N TRP A 188 -2.84 -9.11 -1.32
CA TRP A 188 -3.65 -8.11 -0.65
C TRP A 188 -5.14 -8.25 -0.97
N PHE A 189 -5.98 -7.51 -0.25
CA PHE A 189 -7.43 -7.59 -0.35
C PHE A 189 -7.94 -6.86 -1.59
N PRO A 190 -8.73 -7.52 -2.47
CA PRO A 190 -9.27 -6.88 -3.67
C PRO A 190 -10.10 -5.61 -3.37
N GLN A 191 -10.75 -5.56 -2.21
CA GLN A 191 -11.62 -4.45 -1.83
C GLN A 191 -10.90 -3.29 -1.14
N GLU A 192 -9.66 -3.45 -0.68
CA GLU A 192 -8.84 -2.42 0.00
C GLU A 192 -9.44 -1.86 1.31
N TYR A 193 -10.76 -1.65 1.37
CA TYR A 193 -11.49 -0.98 2.46
C TYR A 193 -12.56 -1.89 3.03
N MET A 194 -12.50 -2.14 4.32
CA MET A 194 -13.36 -3.10 5.00
C MET A 194 -13.89 -2.57 6.32
N PRO A 195 -15.15 -2.88 6.68
CA PRO A 195 -15.68 -2.56 7.99
C PRO A 195 -15.00 -3.39 9.05
N GLY A 196 -14.65 -2.74 10.17
CA GLY A 196 -13.96 -3.40 11.26
C GLY A 196 -13.55 -2.46 12.37
N VAL A 197 -12.80 -3.00 13.31
CA VAL A 197 -12.20 -2.27 14.42
C VAL A 197 -10.69 -2.50 14.39
N SER A 198 -9.91 -1.42 14.49
CA SER A 198 -8.47 -1.52 14.58
C SER A 198 -7.90 -0.61 15.67
N VAL A 199 -6.79 -1.03 16.23
CA VAL A 199 -5.94 -0.24 17.11
C VAL A 199 -4.60 -0.07 16.42
N SER A 200 -4.07 1.14 16.40
CA SER A 200 -2.75 1.43 15.84
C SER A 200 -2.00 2.45 16.68
N GLY A 201 -0.68 2.45 16.58
CA GLY A 201 0.14 3.41 17.29
C GLY A 201 1.59 3.38 16.93
N ARG A 202 2.31 4.38 17.44
CA ARG A 202 3.77 4.50 17.35
C ARG A 202 4.35 4.84 18.72
N LYS A 203 5.27 4.02 19.19
CA LYS A 203 6.14 4.29 20.33
C LYS A 203 7.58 4.08 19.85
N ALA A 204 8.21 5.16 19.45
CA ALA A 204 9.53 5.09 18.81
C ALA A 204 10.48 4.12 19.55
N PRO A 205 11.16 3.22 18.84
CA PRO A 205 11.18 3.05 17.38
C PRO A 205 10.06 2.15 16.81
N TRP A 206 9.14 1.65 17.64
CA TRP A 206 8.11 0.68 17.28
C TRP A 206 6.89 1.33 16.63
N VAL A 207 6.37 0.67 15.59
CA VAL A 207 5.09 0.95 14.93
C VAL A 207 4.25 -0.33 14.98
N TYR A 208 2.96 -0.21 15.29
CA TYR A 208 2.10 -1.38 15.42
C TYR A 208 0.67 -1.09 15.01
N ARG A 209 -0.01 -2.13 14.55
CA ARG A 209 -1.44 -2.16 14.29
C ARG A 209 -1.98 -3.56 14.53
N ALA A 210 -3.19 -3.64 15.07
CA ALA A 210 -3.99 -4.85 15.11
C ALA A 210 -5.43 -4.51 14.75
N GLY A 211 -6.14 -5.43 14.12
CA GLY A 211 -7.54 -5.19 13.76
C GLY A 211 -8.29 -6.48 13.47
N VAL A 212 -9.62 -6.39 13.59
CA VAL A 212 -10.58 -7.41 13.20
C VAL A 212 -11.55 -6.80 12.22
N TYR A 213 -11.78 -7.45 11.11
CA TYR A 213 -12.56 -6.92 10.00
C TYR A 213 -13.54 -7.96 9.48
N SER A 214 -14.66 -7.50 8.90
CA SER A 214 -15.60 -8.35 8.19
C SER A 214 -15.00 -8.80 6.86
N ALA A 215 -15.08 -10.10 6.58
CA ALA A 215 -14.65 -10.70 5.32
C ALA A 215 -15.83 -10.95 4.36
N GLY A 216 -17.07 -10.79 4.82
CA GLY A 216 -18.26 -11.12 4.05
C GLY A 216 -18.76 -10.00 3.13
N ALA A 217 -19.49 -10.40 2.09
CA ALA A 217 -20.30 -9.59 1.19
C ALA A 217 -19.63 -8.34 0.59
N ALA A 218 -18.70 -8.57 -0.33
CA ALA A 218 -18.01 -7.49 -1.07
C ALA A 218 -18.93 -6.50 -1.80
N ASN A 219 -20.16 -6.88 -2.08
CA ASN A 219 -21.16 -6.05 -2.75
C ASN A 219 -21.99 -5.17 -1.79
N ARG A 220 -21.74 -5.23 -0.48
CA ARG A 220 -22.40 -4.39 0.52
C ARG A 220 -21.42 -3.40 1.12
N GLU A 221 -21.90 -2.17 1.39
CA GLU A 221 -21.05 -1.08 1.88
C GLU A 221 -20.37 -1.39 3.20
N PHE A 222 -21.08 -1.99 4.14
CA PHE A 222 -20.56 -2.32 5.46
C PHE A 222 -20.40 -3.83 5.69
N GLY A 223 -20.47 -4.61 4.59
CA GLY A 223 -20.31 -6.05 4.64
C GLY A 223 -21.44 -6.79 5.35
N GLU A 224 -21.27 -8.07 5.48
CA GLU A 224 -22.10 -8.95 6.30
C GLU A 224 -21.20 -9.67 7.29
N PHE A 225 -21.66 -9.78 8.54
CA PHE A 225 -20.89 -10.47 9.60
C PHE A 225 -21.21 -11.97 9.69
N ASN A 226 -21.98 -12.48 8.75
CA ASN A 226 -22.30 -13.90 8.59
C ASN A 226 -21.30 -14.67 7.72
N GLY A 227 -20.39 -13.99 7.03
CA GLY A 227 -19.41 -14.54 6.11
C GLY A 227 -17.99 -14.69 6.66
N GLY A 228 -17.83 -14.64 7.98
CA GLY A 228 -16.53 -14.76 8.62
C GLY A 228 -15.84 -13.43 8.92
N LEU A 229 -14.80 -13.53 9.71
CA LEU A 229 -13.94 -12.42 10.11
C LEU A 229 -12.50 -12.73 9.72
N PHE A 230 -11.70 -11.70 9.48
CA PHE A 230 -10.27 -11.85 9.43
C PHE A 230 -9.58 -10.91 10.41
N THR A 231 -8.40 -11.30 10.84
CA THR A 231 -7.55 -10.53 11.74
C THR A 231 -6.31 -10.05 11.01
N LEU A 232 -5.83 -8.87 11.38
CA LEU A 232 -4.58 -8.30 10.90
C LEU A 232 -3.72 -7.91 12.09
N GLY A 233 -2.44 -8.33 12.06
CA GLY A 233 -1.38 -7.85 12.94
C GLY A 233 -0.25 -7.24 12.13
N VAL A 234 0.28 -6.10 12.57
CA VAL A 234 1.45 -5.42 11.99
C VAL A 234 2.36 -4.98 13.12
N VAL A 235 3.65 -5.29 13.02
CA VAL A 235 4.70 -4.77 13.90
C VAL A 235 5.85 -4.31 13.03
N GLY A 236 6.35 -3.10 13.28
CA GLY A 236 7.49 -2.53 12.56
C GLY A 236 8.49 -1.87 13.50
N TYR A 237 9.74 -1.84 13.07
CA TYR A 237 10.83 -1.15 13.75
C TYR A 237 11.45 -0.11 12.82
N ASP A 238 11.49 1.13 13.31
CA ASP A 238 11.99 2.30 12.59
C ASP A 238 13.46 2.57 12.96
N PHE A 239 14.35 2.29 12.02
CA PHE A 239 15.79 2.50 12.13
C PHE A 239 16.24 3.87 11.62
N ALA A 240 15.34 4.71 11.09
CA ALA A 240 15.71 5.94 10.38
C ALA A 240 16.62 6.85 11.21
N LYS A 241 16.29 7.04 12.49
CA LYS A 241 17.12 7.84 13.42
C LYS A 241 18.52 7.24 13.64
N ALA A 242 18.60 5.91 13.79
CA ALA A 242 19.86 5.24 14.02
C ALA A 242 20.79 5.27 12.79
N LEU A 243 20.21 5.24 11.59
CA LEU A 243 20.94 5.27 10.32
C LEU A 243 21.14 6.70 9.78
N GLY A 244 20.53 7.72 10.38
CA GLY A 244 20.61 9.10 9.90
C GLY A 244 19.96 9.30 8.53
N VAL A 245 18.93 8.51 8.20
CA VAL A 245 18.23 8.56 6.90
C VAL A 245 16.80 9.05 7.08
N LYS A 246 16.15 9.39 5.97
CA LYS A 246 14.77 9.91 5.97
C LYS A 246 13.74 8.86 6.38
N GLU A 247 13.89 7.62 5.91
CA GLU A 247 13.04 6.49 6.24
C GLU A 247 13.87 5.21 6.27
N ALA A 248 13.70 4.39 7.30
CA ALA A 248 14.23 3.02 7.36
C ALA A 248 13.31 2.19 8.26
N LEU A 249 12.35 1.50 7.68
CA LEU A 249 11.34 0.73 8.39
C LEU A 249 11.38 -0.72 7.94
N LEU A 250 11.55 -1.63 8.88
CA LEU A 250 11.30 -3.06 8.70
C LEU A 250 10.00 -3.41 9.41
N SER A 251 9.09 -4.08 8.74
CA SER A 251 7.82 -4.50 9.35
C SER A 251 7.42 -5.91 8.94
N GLY A 252 6.82 -6.64 9.90
CA GLY A 252 6.13 -7.90 9.69
C GLY A 252 4.63 -7.69 9.78
N ASN A 253 3.92 -8.26 8.83
CA ASN A 253 2.47 -8.22 8.74
C ASN A 253 1.93 -9.64 8.67
N TYR A 254 0.82 -9.91 9.34
CA TYR A 254 0.18 -11.20 9.33
C TYR A 254 -1.34 -11.06 9.29
N VAL A 255 -1.97 -11.82 8.42
CA VAL A 255 -3.42 -11.93 8.30
C VAL A 255 -3.82 -13.38 8.54
N TYR A 256 -4.81 -13.57 9.38
CA TYR A 256 -5.53 -14.84 9.51
C TYR A 256 -6.97 -14.61 9.10
N GLN A 257 -7.46 -15.48 8.23
CA GLN A 257 -8.81 -15.48 7.72
C GLN A 257 -9.40 -16.88 7.86
N HIS A 258 -10.55 -16.98 8.52
CA HIS A 258 -11.27 -18.24 8.57
C HIS A 258 -11.75 -18.62 7.16
N THR A 259 -11.55 -19.89 6.78
CA THR A 259 -12.03 -20.44 5.51
C THR A 259 -13.55 -20.51 5.52
N ASP A 260 -14.21 -19.57 4.87
CA ASP A 260 -15.65 -19.53 4.69
C ASP A 260 -15.97 -19.40 3.19
N VAL A 261 -16.93 -20.19 2.71
CA VAL A 261 -17.37 -20.17 1.30
C VAL A 261 -17.95 -18.82 0.89
N HIS A 262 -18.48 -18.04 1.84
CA HIS A 262 -19.02 -16.70 1.63
C HIS A 262 -17.95 -15.61 1.68
N ASN A 263 -16.70 -15.94 2.02
CA ASN A 263 -15.62 -15.01 2.05
C ASN A 263 -15.12 -14.67 0.64
N THR A 264 -15.50 -13.52 0.15
CA THR A 264 -15.17 -13.03 -1.20
C THR A 264 -14.12 -11.91 -1.19
N LEU A 265 -13.69 -11.45 -0.01
CA LEU A 265 -12.83 -10.27 0.12
C LEU A 265 -11.35 -10.56 0.02
N THR A 266 -10.91 -11.75 0.42
CA THR A 266 -9.57 -12.22 0.13
C THR A 266 -9.64 -13.30 -0.94
N ARG A 267 -8.51 -13.65 -1.55
CA ARG A 267 -8.44 -14.70 -2.55
C ARG A 267 -8.50 -16.11 -1.93
N ARG A 268 -9.29 -16.30 -0.88
CA ARG A 268 -9.34 -17.55 -0.10
C ARG A 268 -7.98 -18.00 0.40
N LEU A 269 -7.19 -17.03 0.86
CA LEU A 269 -5.92 -17.28 1.52
C LEU A 269 -6.18 -17.29 3.03
N GLU A 270 -5.86 -18.38 3.71
CA GLU A 270 -6.16 -18.55 5.13
C GLU A 270 -5.13 -17.86 6.02
N HIS A 271 -3.85 -18.13 5.78
CA HIS A 271 -2.73 -17.50 6.46
C HIS A 271 -1.90 -16.70 5.46
N VAL A 272 -1.73 -15.40 5.69
CA VAL A 272 -0.91 -14.57 4.81
C VAL A 272 0.12 -13.82 5.65
N GLY A 273 1.40 -14.02 5.34
CA GLY A 273 2.52 -13.32 5.96
C GLY A 273 3.23 -12.41 4.97
N SER A 274 3.70 -11.25 5.43
CA SER A 274 4.51 -10.35 4.62
C SER A 274 5.59 -9.67 5.48
N VAL A 275 6.82 -9.66 5.00
CA VAL A 275 7.93 -8.91 5.59
C VAL A 275 8.30 -7.78 4.62
N ASN A 276 8.20 -6.55 5.11
CA ASN A 276 8.36 -5.34 4.31
C ASN A 276 9.57 -4.55 4.75
N PHE A 277 10.30 -4.00 3.80
CA PHE A 277 11.39 -3.08 4.06
C PHE A 277 11.22 -1.78 3.26
N LYS A 278 11.36 -0.65 3.94
CA LYS A 278 11.37 0.69 3.35
C LYS A 278 12.65 1.40 3.72
N LEU A 279 13.38 1.89 2.72
CA LEU A 279 14.55 2.74 2.88
C LEU A 279 14.41 3.97 1.98
N ASP A 280 14.71 5.16 2.51
CA ASP A 280 14.81 6.41 1.76
C ASP A 280 15.96 7.25 2.34
N THR A 281 17.01 7.48 1.54
CA THR A 281 18.18 8.28 1.90
C THR A 281 18.09 9.72 1.37
N ASN A 282 16.93 10.17 0.90
CA ASN A 282 16.66 11.37 0.11
C ASN A 282 17.11 11.26 -1.36
N ARG A 283 18.28 10.71 -1.65
CA ARG A 283 18.80 10.58 -3.02
C ARG A 283 18.36 9.29 -3.69
N TRP A 284 18.37 8.20 -2.95
CA TRP A 284 17.96 6.88 -3.42
C TRP A 284 17.22 6.13 -2.32
N GLY A 285 16.51 5.12 -2.69
CA GLY A 285 15.85 4.25 -1.72
C GLY A 285 15.46 2.91 -2.31
N LEU A 286 14.89 2.08 -1.45
CA LEU A 286 14.44 0.74 -1.75
C LEU A 286 13.10 0.48 -1.06
N ARG A 287 12.18 -0.11 -1.80
CA ARG A 287 10.99 -0.77 -1.26
C ARG A 287 11.10 -2.26 -1.54
N ALA A 288 10.90 -3.09 -0.56
CA ALA A 288 10.95 -4.54 -0.74
C ALA A 288 9.83 -5.22 0.04
N ASP A 289 9.37 -6.34 -0.49
CA ASP A 289 8.33 -7.17 0.09
C ASP A 289 8.65 -8.64 -0.17
N LEU A 290 8.53 -9.45 0.87
CA LEU A 290 8.56 -10.91 0.81
C LEU A 290 7.26 -11.38 1.43
N SER A 291 6.41 -12.01 0.65
CA SER A 291 5.10 -12.48 1.09
C SER A 291 4.89 -13.95 0.77
N ALA A 292 4.18 -14.63 1.66
CA ALA A 292 3.73 -16.00 1.47
C ALA A 292 2.34 -16.19 2.05
N ALA A 293 1.58 -17.12 1.47
CA ALA A 293 0.22 -17.39 1.87
C ALA A 293 -0.14 -18.86 1.69
N ASP A 294 -0.90 -19.41 2.63
CA ASP A 294 -1.55 -20.71 2.49
C ASP A 294 -2.91 -20.53 1.81
N GLY A 295 -3.18 -21.36 0.81
CA GLY A 295 -4.45 -21.37 0.09
C GLY A 295 -5.53 -22.17 0.84
N ALA A 296 -6.78 -21.79 0.62
CA ALA A 296 -7.97 -22.52 1.00
C ALA A 296 -8.55 -23.26 -0.22
N PRO A 297 -9.58 -24.12 -0.07
CA PRO A 297 -10.17 -24.84 -1.21
C PRO A 297 -10.54 -23.93 -2.38
N GLY A 298 -9.95 -24.20 -3.55
CA GLY A 298 -10.11 -23.43 -4.79
C GLY A 298 -9.12 -22.27 -4.98
N GLN A 299 -8.15 -22.11 -4.09
CA GLN A 299 -7.02 -21.20 -4.24
C GLN A 299 -5.74 -21.89 -3.75
N SER A 300 -4.74 -21.94 -4.60
CA SER A 300 -3.42 -22.47 -4.24
C SER A 300 -2.66 -21.52 -3.30
N GLY A 301 -1.78 -22.09 -2.47
CA GLY A 301 -0.79 -21.32 -1.72
C GLY A 301 0.13 -20.53 -2.66
N LEU A 302 0.55 -19.36 -2.20
CA LEU A 302 1.35 -18.42 -2.99
C LEU A 302 2.57 -17.97 -2.19
N TRP A 303 3.67 -17.68 -2.89
CA TRP A 303 4.76 -16.89 -2.34
C TRP A 303 5.39 -16.01 -3.40
N GLY A 304 6.01 -14.94 -2.99
CA GLY A 304 6.67 -14.05 -3.93
C GLY A 304 7.51 -12.97 -3.28
N VAL A 305 8.28 -12.30 -4.12
CA VAL A 305 9.14 -11.19 -3.73
C VAL A 305 8.93 -10.00 -4.65
N MET A 306 9.09 -8.81 -4.10
CA MET A 306 9.14 -7.56 -4.85
C MET A 306 10.31 -6.73 -4.35
N ALA A 307 11.09 -6.18 -5.25
CA ALA A 307 12.13 -5.19 -4.97
C ALA A 307 11.96 -3.99 -5.89
N MET A 308 11.91 -2.80 -5.32
CA MET A 308 11.66 -1.56 -6.05
C MET A 308 12.65 -0.48 -5.62
N PRO A 309 13.86 -0.45 -6.22
CA PRO A 309 14.79 0.66 -6.05
C PRO A 309 14.27 1.91 -6.76
N PHE A 310 14.59 3.07 -6.19
CA PHE A 310 14.33 4.36 -6.82
C PHE A 310 15.48 5.34 -6.62
N PHE A 311 15.58 6.30 -7.51
CA PHE A 311 16.60 7.32 -7.48
C PHE A 311 16.01 8.71 -7.78
N ASN A 312 16.19 9.65 -6.86
CA ASN A 312 15.79 11.05 -7.02
C ASN A 312 16.89 11.80 -7.77
N LEU A 313 16.72 12.04 -9.07
CA LEU A 313 17.66 12.81 -9.87
C LEU A 313 17.63 14.28 -9.49
N THR A 314 16.45 14.79 -9.21
CA THR A 314 16.19 16.11 -8.66
C THR A 314 15.07 16.04 -7.62
N ASN A 315 14.73 17.17 -6.99
CA ASN A 315 13.55 17.24 -6.10
C ASN A 315 12.21 17.00 -6.84
N ALA A 316 12.19 17.18 -8.15
CA ALA A 316 11.00 17.04 -8.98
C ALA A 316 11.02 15.78 -9.85
N PHE A 317 12.16 15.15 -10.08
CA PHE A 317 12.28 14.02 -10.99
C PHE A 317 12.89 12.79 -10.34
N GLN A 318 12.18 11.67 -10.42
CA GLN A 318 12.55 10.39 -9.85
C GLN A 318 12.46 9.29 -10.89
N VAL A 319 13.42 8.37 -10.87
CA VAL A 319 13.40 7.12 -11.66
C VAL A 319 13.15 5.96 -10.70
N VAL A 320 12.37 4.99 -11.15
CA VAL A 320 11.94 3.82 -10.36
C VAL A 320 12.16 2.56 -11.19
N GLY A 321 12.80 1.55 -10.61
CA GLY A 321 12.82 0.19 -11.11
C GLY A 321 11.97 -0.71 -10.22
N ARG A 322 11.38 -1.77 -10.75
CA ARG A 322 10.73 -2.81 -9.94
C ARG A 322 10.96 -4.18 -10.56
N TYR A 323 11.24 -5.15 -9.73
CA TYR A 323 11.19 -6.56 -10.08
C TYR A 323 10.18 -7.25 -9.17
N THR A 324 9.32 -8.07 -9.77
CA THR A 324 8.30 -8.86 -9.04
C THR A 324 8.38 -10.31 -9.49
N PHE A 325 8.40 -11.20 -8.52
CA PHE A 325 8.29 -12.65 -8.73
C PHE A 325 7.17 -13.21 -7.88
N LEU A 326 6.36 -14.09 -8.47
CA LEU A 326 5.31 -14.86 -7.79
C LEU A 326 5.37 -16.30 -8.23
N ASN A 327 5.07 -17.20 -7.30
CA ASN A 327 4.94 -18.62 -7.57
C ASN A 327 3.75 -19.17 -6.77
N SER A 328 3.01 -20.05 -7.42
CA SER A 328 1.93 -20.84 -6.83
C SER A 328 2.44 -22.23 -6.47
N ALA A 329 1.90 -22.81 -5.42
CA ALA A 329 2.23 -24.18 -5.00
C ALA A 329 1.65 -25.22 -5.96
N ASP A 330 0.45 -24.95 -6.49
CA ASP A 330 -0.25 -25.77 -7.47
C ASP A 330 -0.60 -24.90 -8.69
N PRO A 331 -1.03 -25.48 -9.83
CA PRO A 331 -1.51 -24.71 -10.98
C PRO A 331 -2.64 -23.72 -10.63
N ASN A 332 -2.75 -22.63 -11.42
CA ASN A 332 -3.86 -21.67 -11.35
C ASN A 332 -3.98 -20.86 -10.04
N GLY A 333 -2.86 -20.64 -9.31
CA GLY A 333 -2.87 -19.81 -8.12
C GLY A 333 -2.69 -18.31 -8.37
N VAL A 334 -1.99 -17.91 -9.46
CA VAL A 334 -1.61 -16.54 -9.76
C VAL A 334 -2.58 -15.89 -10.74
N LEU A 335 -3.01 -14.65 -10.45
CA LEU A 335 -3.78 -13.80 -11.35
C LEU A 335 -2.91 -12.65 -11.87
N LEU A 336 -3.12 -12.25 -13.11
CA LEU A 336 -2.59 -11.00 -13.64
C LEU A 336 -3.29 -9.79 -13.01
N ALA A 337 -2.63 -8.65 -13.03
CA ALA A 337 -3.16 -7.42 -12.47
C ALA A 337 -3.61 -6.43 -13.55
N THR A 338 -4.49 -5.54 -13.17
CA THR A 338 -4.93 -4.34 -13.87
C THR A 338 -5.11 -4.51 -15.38
N TYR A 339 -4.17 -4.05 -16.20
CA TYR A 339 -4.31 -4.01 -17.67
C TYR A 339 -3.98 -5.36 -18.31
N GLU A 340 -3.03 -6.10 -17.78
CA GLU A 340 -2.69 -7.43 -18.26
C GLU A 340 -3.86 -8.41 -18.12
N ASN A 341 -4.60 -8.31 -17.00
CA ASN A 341 -5.78 -9.14 -16.74
C ASN A 341 -6.97 -8.86 -17.68
N ARG A 342 -6.92 -7.77 -18.44
CA ARG A 342 -7.90 -7.49 -19.48
C ARG A 342 -7.57 -8.20 -20.79
N VAL A 343 -6.29 -8.53 -21.01
CA VAL A 343 -5.82 -9.31 -22.15
C VAL A 343 -5.95 -10.81 -21.84
N VAL A 344 -5.47 -11.25 -20.67
CA VAL A 344 -5.55 -12.65 -20.25
C VAL A 344 -6.24 -12.73 -18.88
N ARG A 345 -7.43 -13.33 -18.83
CA ARG A 345 -8.23 -13.50 -17.61
C ARG A 345 -7.99 -14.83 -16.90
N GLY A 346 -7.24 -15.73 -17.54
CA GLY A 346 -6.86 -17.01 -16.97
C GLY A 346 -5.89 -16.86 -15.80
N ARG A 347 -5.67 -17.96 -15.10
CA ARG A 347 -4.73 -18.05 -13.98
C ARG A 347 -3.49 -18.83 -14.41
N GLY A 348 -2.36 -18.53 -13.77
CA GLY A 348 -1.11 -19.25 -13.98
C GLY A 348 -0.49 -19.69 -12.65
N ASP A 349 0.73 -20.20 -12.74
CA ASP A 349 1.48 -20.74 -11.61
C ASP A 349 2.73 -19.94 -11.26
N ARG A 350 3.35 -19.27 -12.26
CA ARG A 350 4.56 -18.48 -12.05
C ARG A 350 4.52 -17.18 -12.84
N TYR A 351 4.81 -16.10 -12.15
CA TYR A 351 4.84 -14.76 -12.73
C TYR A 351 6.17 -14.06 -12.47
N ASN A 352 6.69 -13.38 -13.51
CA ASN A 352 7.86 -12.52 -13.44
C ASN A 352 7.56 -11.19 -14.11
N GLU A 353 8.03 -10.11 -13.50
CA GLU A 353 7.85 -8.75 -13.99
C GLU A 353 9.12 -7.93 -13.79
N GLY A 354 9.53 -7.23 -14.81
CA GLY A 354 10.48 -6.13 -14.75
C GLY A 354 9.78 -4.83 -15.15
N TYR A 355 9.87 -3.78 -14.31
CA TYR A 355 9.31 -2.46 -14.56
C TYR A 355 10.37 -1.39 -14.45
N VAL A 356 10.33 -0.40 -15.34
CA VAL A 356 11.11 0.85 -15.25
C VAL A 356 10.16 2.01 -15.49
N GLY A 357 10.20 3.00 -14.62
CA GLY A 357 9.34 4.17 -14.70
C GLY A 357 10.01 5.45 -14.22
N ALA A 358 9.31 6.55 -14.45
CA ALA A 358 9.70 7.87 -14.03
C ALA A 358 8.51 8.63 -13.46
N ASN A 359 8.80 9.44 -12.45
CA ASN A 359 7.84 10.34 -11.80
C ASN A 359 8.32 11.78 -11.94
N TYR A 360 7.41 12.67 -12.30
CA TYR A 360 7.64 14.11 -12.25
C TYR A 360 6.67 14.77 -11.28
N TYR A 361 7.21 15.38 -10.23
CA TYR A 361 6.46 16.00 -9.14
C TYR A 361 6.35 17.50 -9.35
N PHE A 362 5.17 17.99 -9.76
CA PHE A 362 4.89 19.44 -9.85
C PHE A 362 4.65 20.03 -8.45
N TYR A 363 3.96 19.28 -7.60
CA TYR A 363 3.65 19.71 -6.23
C TYR A 363 3.68 18.50 -5.28
N GLY A 364 4.85 17.87 -5.14
CA GLY A 364 5.03 16.66 -4.35
C GLY A 364 4.04 15.56 -4.74
N GLN A 365 3.51 14.86 -3.76
CA GLN A 365 2.52 13.79 -3.99
C GLN A 365 1.12 14.31 -4.38
N ARG A 366 0.89 15.62 -4.29
CA ARG A 366 -0.41 16.22 -4.60
C ARG A 366 -0.65 16.43 -6.09
N LEU A 367 0.41 16.65 -6.85
CA LEU A 367 0.33 16.78 -8.32
C LEU A 367 1.58 16.16 -8.94
N LYS A 368 1.41 15.05 -9.64
CA LYS A 368 2.51 14.37 -10.33
C LYS A 368 2.07 13.69 -11.62
N LEU A 369 3.01 13.56 -12.54
CA LEU A 369 2.95 12.64 -13.68
C LEU A 369 3.78 11.40 -13.36
N GLN A 370 3.28 10.26 -13.76
CA GLN A 370 3.98 8.97 -13.68
C GLN A 370 3.94 8.30 -15.05
N THR A 371 5.02 7.67 -15.46
CA THR A 371 5.07 6.85 -16.67
C THR A 371 5.99 5.66 -16.44
N GLY A 372 5.73 4.55 -17.12
CA GLY A 372 6.61 3.40 -17.03
C GLY A 372 6.28 2.32 -18.03
N VAL A 373 7.25 1.47 -18.26
CA VAL A 373 7.16 0.28 -19.11
C VAL A 373 7.37 -0.93 -18.22
N GLN A 374 6.50 -1.90 -18.39
CA GLN A 374 6.51 -3.18 -17.70
C GLN A 374 6.66 -4.30 -18.72
N PHE A 375 7.54 -5.25 -18.44
CA PHE A 375 7.69 -6.50 -19.18
C PHE A 375 7.31 -7.62 -18.24
N ALA A 376 6.32 -8.42 -18.61
CA ALA A 376 5.82 -9.48 -17.75
C ALA A 376 5.60 -10.79 -18.49
N ARG A 377 5.77 -11.87 -17.74
CA ARG A 377 5.51 -13.22 -18.21
C ARG A 377 4.84 -14.04 -17.11
N MET A 378 3.73 -14.68 -17.46
CA MET A 378 3.06 -15.68 -16.63
C MET A 378 3.09 -17.04 -17.32
N ARG A 379 3.55 -18.05 -16.60
CA ARG A 379 3.47 -19.45 -17.02
C ARG A 379 2.18 -20.04 -16.50
N ASP A 380 1.58 -20.90 -17.30
CA ASP A 380 0.39 -21.66 -17.00
C ASP A 380 0.71 -23.14 -17.25
N GLU A 381 0.90 -23.89 -16.16
CA GLU A 381 1.25 -25.30 -16.23
C GLU A 381 0.02 -26.17 -16.56
N ALA A 382 -1.18 -25.70 -16.17
CA ALA A 382 -2.45 -26.34 -16.52
C ALA A 382 -2.78 -26.21 -18.02
N ASN A 383 -2.20 -25.21 -18.69
CA ASN A 383 -2.45 -24.89 -20.09
C ASN A 383 -3.94 -24.67 -20.40
N ASP A 384 -4.61 -23.93 -19.51
CA ASP A 384 -6.05 -23.66 -19.58
C ASP A 384 -6.38 -22.16 -19.83
N GLY A 385 -5.41 -21.40 -20.31
CA GLY A 385 -5.60 -20.02 -20.78
C GLY A 385 -5.02 -18.94 -19.88
N GLY A 386 -4.11 -19.31 -18.95
CA GLY A 386 -3.41 -18.39 -18.08
C GLY A 386 -2.05 -17.88 -18.59
N THR A 387 -1.54 -18.43 -19.72
CA THR A 387 -0.24 -17.99 -20.26
C THR A 387 -0.30 -16.52 -20.68
N TYR A 388 0.72 -15.76 -20.29
CA TYR A 388 0.92 -14.36 -20.71
C TYR A 388 2.38 -14.06 -20.97
N SER A 389 2.65 -13.31 -22.04
CA SER A 389 3.97 -12.76 -22.35
C SER A 389 3.78 -11.44 -23.08
N GLY A 390 4.21 -10.32 -22.48
CA GLY A 390 3.96 -9.02 -23.08
C GLY A 390 4.68 -7.87 -22.42
N ALA A 391 4.51 -6.71 -23.05
CA ALA A 391 4.94 -5.42 -22.55
C ALA A 391 3.74 -4.49 -22.38
N ALA A 392 3.77 -3.68 -21.34
CA ALA A 392 2.77 -2.65 -21.10
C ALA A 392 3.46 -1.30 -20.88
N TRP A 393 3.01 -0.28 -21.58
CA TRP A 393 3.36 1.10 -21.29
C TRP A 393 2.16 1.79 -20.64
N THR A 394 2.39 2.41 -19.49
CA THR A 394 1.35 3.14 -18.77
C THR A 394 1.85 4.52 -18.39
N SER A 395 1.02 5.54 -18.61
CA SER A 395 1.25 6.92 -18.18
C SER A 395 0.03 7.44 -17.44
N GLY A 396 0.23 8.27 -16.42
CA GLY A 396 -0.89 8.76 -15.64
C GLY A 396 -0.65 10.06 -14.91
N LEU A 397 -1.74 10.85 -14.83
CA LEU A 397 -1.84 12.05 -14.00
C LEU A 397 -2.41 11.69 -12.63
N ARG A 398 -1.76 12.19 -11.59
CA ARG A 398 -2.16 11.99 -10.18
C ARG A 398 -2.38 13.32 -9.51
N ILE A 399 -3.61 13.57 -9.07
CA ILE A 399 -4.00 14.76 -8.30
C ILE A 399 -4.55 14.28 -6.96
N GLY A 400 -4.07 14.87 -5.85
CA GLY A 400 -4.53 14.57 -4.50
C GLY A 400 -4.71 15.82 -3.66
N TRP A 401 -5.72 15.84 -2.84
CA TRP A 401 -6.00 16.94 -1.91
C TRP A 401 -6.47 16.43 -0.56
#